data_a184aa0d1a0181e3761dce3ba19cf5d9
#
_entry.id   a184aa0d1a0181e3761dce3ba19cf5d9
#
_cell.length_a   1.000
_cell.length_b   1.000
_cell.length_c   1.000
_cell.angle_alpha   90.00
_cell.angle_beta   90.00
_cell.angle_gamma   90.00
#
_symmetry.space_group_name_H-M   'P 1'
#
loop_
_entity.id
_entity.type
_entity.pdbx_description
1 polymer ?
#
loop_
_entity_poly.entity_id
_entity_poly.type
_entity_poly.pdbx_seq_one_letter_code
_entity_poly.pdbx_strand_id
1 'polypeptide(L)' 'MEKTATLIKRASLSVNQLDSIKIGDLLSDEYGKSGKVCEIEKVNRHGEFHYYFKLLKSGTILIIL' A
#
# COMPACT_ATOMS: atom_id res chain seq x y z
N MET A 1 -18.55 13.74 -1.41
CA MET A 1 -17.83 13.10 -0.29
C MET A 1 -16.37 12.98 -0.65
N GLU A 2 -15.54 13.57 0.14
CA GLU A 2 -14.10 13.53 -0.11
C GLU A 2 -13.49 12.24 0.42
N LYS A 3 -12.61 11.64 -0.36
CA LYS A 3 -11.84 10.49 0.09
C LYS A 3 -10.49 10.98 0.58
N THR A 4 -10.17 10.58 1.79
CA THR A 4 -8.87 10.89 2.38
C THR A 4 -7.90 9.77 2.02
N ALA A 5 -6.68 10.14 1.63
CA ALA A 5 -5.65 9.14 1.35
C ALA A 5 -5.24 8.44 2.65
N THR A 6 -5.08 7.14 2.58
CA THR A 6 -4.57 6.35 3.70
C THR A 6 -3.07 6.53 3.74
N LEU A 7 -2.56 7.04 4.85
CA LEU A 7 -1.12 7.21 5.02
C LEU A 7 -0.49 5.92 5.53
N ILE A 8 0.51 5.46 4.80
CA ILE A 8 1.27 4.26 5.16
C ILE A 8 2.64 4.68 5.67
N LYS A 9 2.93 4.33 6.92
CA LYS A 9 4.25 4.53 7.52
C LYS A 9 4.86 3.18 7.78
N ARG A 10 5.94 2.85 7.09
CA ARG A 10 6.54 1.51 7.15
C ARG A 10 6.94 1.11 8.56
N ALA A 11 7.31 2.08 9.40
CA ALA A 11 7.74 1.80 10.77
C ALA A 11 6.61 1.36 11.70
N SER A 12 5.35 1.55 11.31
CA SER A 12 4.21 1.27 12.20
C SER A 12 3.11 0.49 11.52
N LEU A 13 3.42 -0.25 10.47
CA LEU A 13 2.43 -1.03 9.72
C LEU A 13 2.18 -2.40 10.33
N SER A 14 0.97 -2.89 10.15
CA SER A 14 0.60 -4.26 10.48
C SER A 14 -0.01 -4.93 9.26
N VAL A 15 -0.03 -6.26 9.26
CA VAL A 15 -0.64 -7.04 8.19
C VAL A 15 -2.12 -6.67 8.05
N ASN A 16 -2.81 -6.47 9.18
CA ASN A 16 -4.24 -6.13 9.15
C ASN A 16 -4.50 -4.81 8.43
N GLN A 17 -3.63 -3.81 8.64
CA GLN A 17 -3.75 -2.54 7.94
C GLN A 17 -3.60 -2.72 6.43
N LEU A 18 -2.59 -3.48 6.02
CA LEU A 18 -2.32 -3.70 4.60
C LEU A 18 -3.42 -4.54 3.95
N ASP A 19 -3.94 -5.53 4.66
CA ASP A 19 -4.99 -6.39 4.12
C ASP A 19 -6.33 -5.64 3.96
N SER A 20 -6.50 -4.52 4.63
CA SER A 20 -7.72 -3.71 4.51
C SER A 20 -7.70 -2.79 3.29
N ILE A 21 -6.55 -2.63 2.65
CA ILE A 21 -6.42 -1.77 1.48
C ILE A 21 -7.01 -2.47 0.26
N LYS A 22 -7.79 -1.74 -0.52
CA LYS A 22 -8.49 -2.30 -1.68
C LYS A 22 -8.18 -1.49 -2.93
N ILE A 23 -8.36 -2.13 -4.08
CA ILE A 23 -8.27 -1.43 -5.37
C ILE A 23 -9.26 -0.28 -5.36
N GLY A 24 -8.80 0.89 -5.77
CA GLY A 24 -9.57 2.12 -5.75
C GLY A 24 -9.28 3.02 -4.56
N ASP A 25 -8.61 2.49 -3.54
CA ASP A 25 -8.23 3.31 -2.38
C ASP A 25 -7.12 4.28 -2.74
N LEU A 26 -7.10 5.41 -2.06
CA LEU A 26 -6.01 6.37 -2.19
C LEU A 26 -4.98 6.05 -1.12
N LEU A 27 -3.73 5.86 -1.55
CA LEU A 27 -2.62 5.60 -0.65
C LEU A 27 -1.58 6.69 -0.73
N SER A 28 -0.90 6.91 0.39
CA SER A 28 0.24 7.82 0.45
C SER A 28 1.26 7.21 1.40
N ASP A 29 2.55 7.25 1.04
CA ASP A 29 3.58 6.75 1.94
C ASP A 29 4.37 7.90 2.57
N GLU A 30 5.28 7.56 3.48
CA GLU A 30 6.08 8.56 4.20
C GLU A 30 7.08 9.29 3.30
N TYR A 31 7.29 8.80 2.09
CA TYR A 31 8.20 9.43 1.13
C TYR A 31 7.47 10.32 0.12
N GLY A 32 6.17 10.49 0.30
CA GLY A 32 5.40 11.37 -0.57
C GLY A 32 4.85 10.72 -1.82
N LYS A 33 5.07 9.40 -2.01
CA LYS A 33 4.46 8.69 -3.12
C LYS A 33 2.98 8.50 -2.81
N SER A 34 2.12 8.92 -3.72
CA SER A 34 0.68 8.80 -3.49
C SER A 34 -0.05 8.55 -4.79
N GLY A 35 -1.22 7.95 -4.69
CA GLY A 35 -2.05 7.67 -5.84
C GLY A 35 -3.14 6.67 -5.52
N LYS A 36 -3.92 6.38 -6.55
CA LYS A 36 -5.03 5.44 -6.43
C LYS A 36 -4.54 4.04 -6.73
N VAL A 37 -4.86 3.10 -5.85
CA VAL A 37 -4.46 1.71 -6.03
C VAL A 37 -5.19 1.10 -7.21
N CYS A 38 -4.45 0.59 -8.18
CA CYS A 38 -5.03 -0.08 -9.35
C CYS A 38 -4.70 -1.57 -9.40
N GLU A 39 -3.74 -2.02 -8.59
CA GLU A 39 -3.39 -3.44 -8.53
C GLU A 39 -2.74 -3.73 -7.19
N ILE A 40 -3.04 -4.90 -6.63
CA ILE A 40 -2.46 -5.35 -5.36
C ILE A 40 -1.90 -6.74 -5.55
N GLU A 41 -0.65 -6.94 -5.14
CA GLU A 41 -0.04 -8.26 -5.13
C GLU A 41 0.56 -8.52 -3.77
N LYS A 42 0.33 -9.72 -3.24
CA LYS A 42 0.88 -10.15 -1.95
C LYS A 42 1.64 -11.44 -2.16
N VAL A 43 2.93 -11.42 -1.82
CA VAL A 43 3.81 -12.58 -1.97
C VAL A 43 4.39 -12.95 -0.62
N ASN A 44 4.34 -14.25 -0.28
CA ASN A 44 4.96 -14.76 0.93
C ASN A 44 6.30 -15.39 0.55
N ARG A 45 7.40 -14.86 1.12
CA ARG A 45 8.74 -15.37 0.86
C ARG A 45 9.49 -15.51 2.17
N HIS A 46 9.95 -16.72 2.48
CA HIS A 46 10.80 -16.97 3.65
C HIS A 46 10.24 -16.37 4.94
N GLY A 47 8.92 -16.46 5.11
CA GLY A 47 8.27 -15.95 6.32
C GLY A 47 7.98 -14.45 6.28
N GLU A 48 8.32 -13.76 5.19
CA GLU A 48 8.01 -12.36 5.02
C GLU A 48 6.87 -12.18 4.05
N PHE A 49 6.04 -11.16 4.29
CA PHE A 49 5.00 -10.77 3.35
C PHE A 49 5.46 -9.56 2.57
N HIS A 50 5.45 -9.67 1.24
CA HIS A 50 5.80 -8.59 0.33
C HIS A 50 4.53 -8.09 -0.31
N TYR A 51 4.16 -6.84 -0.04
CA TYR A 51 2.96 -6.23 -0.59
C TYR A 51 3.36 -5.22 -1.67
N TYR A 52 2.79 -5.38 -2.84
CA TYR A 52 3.01 -4.46 -3.95
C TYR A 52 1.68 -3.76 -4.25
N PHE A 53 1.63 -2.47 -3.98
CA PHE A 53 0.45 -1.66 -4.29
C PHE A 53 0.78 -0.79 -5.49
N LYS A 54 0.27 -1.18 -6.65
CA LYS A 54 0.50 -0.42 -7.87
C LYS A 54 -0.44 0.75 -7.91
N LEU A 55 0.12 1.94 -8.04
CA LEU A 55 -0.63 3.18 -8.04
C LEU A 55 -0.80 3.70 -9.46
N LEU A 56 -1.94 4.29 -9.73
CA LEU A 56 -2.20 4.90 -11.02
C LEU A 56 -1.29 6.11 -11.19
N LYS A 57 -0.44 6.08 -12.22
CA LYS A 57 0.47 7.17 -12.59
C LYS A 57 1.58 7.47 -11.59
N SER A 58 1.71 6.71 -10.53
CA SER A 58 2.68 7.02 -9.47
C SER A 58 3.61 5.87 -9.13
N GLY A 59 3.59 4.81 -9.91
CA GLY A 59 4.47 3.67 -9.66
C GLY A 59 3.91 2.72 -8.61
N THR A 60 4.80 2.06 -7.87
CA THR A 60 4.41 1.01 -6.94
C THR A 60 4.97 1.30 -5.56
N ILE A 61 4.14 1.10 -4.54
CA ILE A 61 4.60 1.10 -3.15
C ILE A 61 4.88 -0.34 -2.76
N LEU A 62 6.12 -0.63 -2.37
CA LEU A 62 6.52 -1.95 -1.89
C LEU A 62 6.66 -1.91 -0.37
N ILE A 63 6.00 -2.86 0.30
CA ILE A 63 6.07 -2.99 1.75
C ILE A 63 6.44 -4.43 2.08
N ILE A 64 7.42 -4.59 2.95
CA ILE A 64 7.87 -5.90 3.42
C ILE A 64 7.63 -5.98 4.92
N LEU A 65 6.89 -6.99 5.34
CA LEU A 65 6.60 -7.24 6.77
C LEU A 65 7.08 -8.60 7.22
#